data_6562f2c48a915ff90b2057ac5d02ad11
#
_entry.id   6562f2c48a915ff90b2057ac5d02ad11
#
_cell.length_a   1.000
_cell.length_b   1.000
_cell.length_c   1.000
_cell.angle_alpha   90.00
_cell.angle_beta   90.00
_cell.angle_gamma   90.00
#
_symmetry.space_group_name_H-M   'P 1'
#
loop_
_entity.id
_entity.type
_entity.pdbx_description
1 polymer ?
#
loop_
_entity_poly.entity_id
_entity_poly.type
_entity_poly.pdbx_seq_one_letter_code
_entity_poly.pdbx_strand_id
1 'polypeptide(L)'
;LHDKGEKEMEETTTTEPTEPKTETIKLSVLYNTYNDFIALTKLVGFSSTILFKLAKLKREIDEHVQDYEAIRVDKVKQYGELQPDKHYKIDPQSENFNHYINDITEIMNKEITLSNLFKLTQSDFETVKNIDEINPSIINSCYYVVDYDS
;
A
#
# COMPACT_ATOMS: atom_id res chain seq x y z
N LEU A 1 -19.58 -45.97 28.20
CA LEU A 1 -19.55 -45.42 28.11
C LEU A 1 -19.23 -44.46 27.82
N HIS A 2 -19.12 -44.09 27.81
CA HIS A 2 -18.91 -43.11 27.53
C HIS A 2 -18.25 -42.44 26.82
N ASP A 3 -17.81 -42.25 26.56
CA ASP A 3 -17.22 -41.64 25.94
C ASP A 3 -17.56 -41.12 24.98
N LYS A 4 -18.04 -40.95 24.91
CA LYS A 4 -18.45 -40.37 24.13
C LYS A 4 -18.44 -39.29 24.05
N GLY A 5 -18.51 -38.92 24.34
CA GLY A 5 -18.57 -37.71 24.31
C GLY A 5 -17.49 -36.99 24.03
N GLU A 6 -16.76 -37.19 24.22
CA GLU A 6 -15.85 -36.49 23.98
C GLU A 6 -15.55 -36.34 22.74
N LYS A 7 -15.74 -36.57 22.20
CA LYS A 7 -15.52 -36.30 21.13
C LYS A 7 -16.07 -35.46 20.52
N GLU A 8 -16.73 -35.00 20.77
CA GLU A 8 -17.22 -34.10 20.20
C GLU A 8 -16.69 -33.03 20.25
N MET A 9 -16.09 -32.81 20.78
CA MET A 9 -15.57 -31.73 20.83
C MET A 9 -14.64 -31.43 19.98
N GLU A 10 -14.24 -31.87 19.64
CA GLU A 10 -13.52 -31.49 18.87
C GLU A 10 -13.83 -30.97 17.84
N GLU A 11 -14.42 -30.83 17.74
CA GLU A 11 -14.75 -30.25 16.89
C GLU A 11 -14.76 -29.24 16.81
N THR A 12 -14.75 -29.04 17.22
CA THR A 12 -14.77 -28.06 17.18
C THR A 12 -14.03 -27.38 16.87
N THR A 13 -13.65 -27.43 16.90
CA THR A 13 -13.02 -26.79 16.61
C THR A 13 -12.74 -26.43 15.69
N THR A 14 -12.79 -26.43 15.40
CA THR A 14 -12.55 -26.14 14.50
C THR A 14 -12.71 -25.13 13.89
N THR A 15 -13.06 -24.55 14.27
CA THR A 15 -13.08 -23.38 13.81
C THR A 15 -11.83 -22.91 13.59
N GLU A 16 -11.44 -22.81 12.64
CA GLU A 16 -10.29 -22.34 12.47
C GLU A 16 -10.24 -20.98 12.67
N PRO A 17 -9.32 -20.50 13.26
CA PRO A 17 -9.18 -19.13 13.54
C PRO A 17 -9.08 -18.41 12.27
N THR A 18 -9.74 -17.33 12.23
CA THR A 18 -9.63 -16.49 11.18
C THR A 18 -8.35 -15.82 11.23
N GLU A 19 -7.40 -16.20 10.44
CA GLU A 19 -6.22 -15.48 10.39
C GLU A 19 -6.41 -14.26 9.62
N PRO A 20 -5.77 -13.14 9.98
CA PRO A 20 -5.78 -11.96 9.16
C PRO A 20 -5.22 -12.34 7.81
N LYS A 21 -5.96 -12.04 6.79
CA LYS A 21 -5.46 -12.26 5.49
C LYS A 21 -4.38 -11.28 5.22
N THR A 22 -3.19 -11.76 4.89
CA THR A 22 -2.15 -10.89 4.42
C THR A 22 -2.32 -10.81 2.92
N GLU A 23 -2.64 -9.64 2.46
CA GLU A 23 -2.73 -9.39 1.04
C GLU A 23 -1.43 -8.80 0.58
N THR A 24 -1.02 -9.19 -0.61
CA THR A 24 0.12 -8.55 -1.24
C THR A 24 -0.39 -7.55 -2.27
N ILE A 25 0.42 -6.53 -2.50
CA ILE A 25 0.10 -5.50 -3.48
C ILE A 25 1.40 -5.12 -4.16
N LYS A 26 1.35 -4.88 -5.45
CA LYS A 26 2.57 -4.50 -6.16
C LYS A 26 3.04 -3.13 -5.73
N LEU A 27 4.36 -2.98 -5.63
CA LEU A 27 4.95 -1.70 -5.30
C LEU A 27 4.49 -0.62 -6.27
N SER A 28 4.33 -0.96 -7.55
CA SER A 28 3.87 0.01 -8.53
C SER A 28 2.50 0.59 -8.16
N VAL A 29 1.61 -0.22 -7.61
CA VAL A 29 0.30 0.26 -7.20
C VAL A 29 0.44 1.24 -6.05
N LEU A 30 1.25 0.90 -5.05
CA LEU A 30 1.46 1.81 -3.91
C LEU A 30 2.06 3.13 -4.37
N TYR A 31 3.07 3.06 -5.23
CA TYR A 31 3.75 4.27 -5.69
C TYR A 31 2.83 5.14 -6.54
N ASN A 32 2.09 4.52 -7.45
CA ASN A 32 1.24 5.28 -8.38
C ASN A 32 0.00 5.86 -7.69
N THR A 33 -0.45 5.27 -6.58
CA THR A 33 -1.61 5.78 -5.86
C THR A 33 -1.22 6.52 -4.60
N TYR A 34 0.06 6.76 -4.39
CA TYR A 34 0.53 7.33 -3.13
C TYR A 34 -0.11 8.69 -2.83
N ASN A 35 -0.12 9.58 -3.80
CA ASN A 35 -0.69 10.92 -3.57
C ASN A 35 -2.19 10.84 -3.27
N ASP A 36 -2.89 9.93 -3.93
CA ASP A 36 -4.32 9.73 -3.66
C ASP A 36 -4.52 9.20 -2.25
N PHE A 37 -3.66 8.27 -1.81
CA PHE A 37 -3.75 7.74 -0.46
C PHE A 37 -3.48 8.84 0.56
N ILE A 38 -2.49 9.71 0.32
CA ILE A 38 -2.21 10.83 1.22
C ILE A 38 -3.42 11.75 1.32
N ALA A 39 -4.07 12.04 0.18
CA ALA A 39 -5.27 12.87 0.20
C ALA A 39 -6.37 12.22 1.05
N LEU A 40 -6.50 10.90 0.97
CA LEU A 40 -7.46 10.17 1.77
C LEU A 40 -7.17 10.33 3.27
N THR A 41 -5.89 10.26 3.65
CA THR A 41 -5.53 10.38 5.06
C THR A 41 -5.75 11.78 5.62
N LYS A 42 -5.95 12.77 4.77
CA LYS A 42 -6.16 14.14 5.22
C LYS A 42 -7.63 14.50 5.39
N LEU A 43 -8.53 13.56 5.12
CA LEU A 43 -9.94 13.80 5.36
C LEU A 43 -10.20 13.97 6.85
N VAL A 44 -11.14 14.85 7.18
CA VAL A 44 -11.42 15.20 8.56
C VAL A 44 -12.74 14.57 8.98
N GLY A 45 -12.72 13.89 10.13
CA GLY A 45 -13.97 13.37 10.68
C GLY A 45 -14.00 11.87 10.87
N PHE A 46 -12.96 11.15 10.46
CA PHE A 46 -12.89 9.72 10.76
C PHE A 46 -12.85 9.49 12.27
N SER A 47 -13.39 8.38 12.72
CA SER A 47 -13.31 8.00 14.13
C SER A 47 -11.86 7.89 14.57
N SER A 48 -11.63 7.98 15.87
CA SER A 48 -10.29 7.85 16.43
C SER A 48 -9.67 6.50 16.09
N THR A 49 -10.46 5.43 16.09
CA THR A 49 -9.96 4.11 15.74
C THR A 49 -9.49 4.08 14.29
N ILE A 50 -10.25 4.67 13.38
CA ILE A 50 -9.87 4.71 11.98
C ILE A 50 -8.62 5.56 11.80
N LEU A 51 -8.55 6.71 12.48
CA LEU A 51 -7.37 7.56 12.38
C LEU A 51 -6.11 6.83 12.84
N PHE A 52 -6.23 6.03 13.89
CA PHE A 52 -5.09 5.26 14.39
C PHE A 52 -4.64 4.23 13.34
N LYS A 53 -5.60 3.51 12.74
CA LYS A 53 -5.27 2.54 11.71
C LYS A 53 -4.67 3.19 10.48
N LEU A 54 -5.21 4.34 10.07
CA LEU A 54 -4.66 5.07 8.93
C LEU A 54 -3.23 5.54 9.21
N ALA A 55 -2.96 5.98 10.43
CA ALA A 55 -1.62 6.43 10.78
C ALA A 55 -0.61 5.29 10.68
N LYS A 56 -0.99 4.10 11.14
CA LYS A 56 -0.10 2.95 11.06
C LYS A 56 0.13 2.52 9.61
N LEU A 57 -0.93 2.45 8.84
CA LEU A 57 -0.83 2.07 7.44
C LEU A 57 0.00 3.09 6.67
N LYS A 58 -0.20 4.37 6.95
CA LYS A 58 0.55 5.41 6.27
C LYS A 58 2.04 5.27 6.52
N ARG A 59 2.43 5.00 7.76
CA ARG A 59 3.86 4.82 8.06
C ARG A 59 4.43 3.64 7.29
N GLU A 60 3.67 2.56 7.19
CA GLU A 60 4.12 1.39 6.47
C GLU A 60 4.26 1.67 4.98
N ILE A 61 3.28 2.32 4.39
CA ILE A 61 3.35 2.66 2.96
C ILE A 61 4.47 3.67 2.70
N ASP A 62 4.62 4.67 3.58
CA ASP A 62 5.70 5.66 3.44
C ASP A 62 7.06 4.97 3.40
N GLU A 63 7.26 3.97 4.23
CA GLU A 63 8.54 3.28 4.27
C GLU A 63 8.84 2.60 2.94
N HIS A 64 7.86 1.92 2.36
CA HIS A 64 8.07 1.26 1.07
C HIS A 64 8.31 2.27 -0.04
N VAL A 65 7.58 3.38 -0.03
CA VAL A 65 7.75 4.40 -1.07
C VAL A 65 9.13 5.06 -0.95
N GLN A 66 9.57 5.32 0.27
CA GLN A 66 10.88 5.91 0.50
C GLN A 66 12.00 4.97 0.09
N ASP A 67 11.85 3.68 0.37
CA ASP A 67 12.83 2.69 -0.05
C ASP A 67 12.94 2.67 -1.58
N TYR A 68 11.79 2.70 -2.26
CA TYR A 68 11.80 2.74 -3.72
C TYR A 68 12.51 3.99 -4.23
N GLU A 69 12.20 5.15 -3.65
CA GLU A 69 12.83 6.40 -4.12
C GLU A 69 14.34 6.38 -3.91
N ALA A 70 14.80 5.80 -2.81
CA ALA A 70 16.24 5.68 -2.57
C ALA A 70 16.89 4.79 -3.61
N ILE A 71 16.24 3.68 -3.95
CA ILE A 71 16.75 2.77 -4.97
C ILE A 71 16.76 3.46 -6.33
N ARG A 72 15.68 4.17 -6.66
CA ARG A 72 15.60 4.87 -7.94
C ARG A 72 16.73 5.89 -8.09
N VAL A 73 16.98 6.65 -7.04
CA VAL A 73 18.06 7.63 -7.06
C VAL A 73 19.40 6.93 -7.25
N ASP A 74 19.61 5.82 -6.55
CA ASP A 74 20.86 5.08 -6.68
C ASP A 74 21.04 4.56 -8.11
N LYS A 75 19.95 4.08 -8.73
CA LYS A 75 20.04 3.57 -10.10
C LYS A 75 20.30 4.69 -11.11
N VAL A 76 19.73 5.88 -10.88
CA VAL A 76 20.03 7.02 -11.72
C VAL A 76 21.52 7.35 -11.64
N LYS A 77 22.10 7.28 -10.45
CA LYS A 77 23.53 7.53 -10.30
C LYS A 77 24.37 6.43 -10.93
N GLN A 78 23.90 5.20 -10.85
CA GLN A 78 24.64 4.07 -11.40
C GLN A 78 24.73 4.15 -12.93
N TYR A 79 23.63 4.48 -13.58
CA TYR A 79 23.53 4.43 -15.03
C TYR A 79 23.65 5.79 -15.70
N GLY A 80 23.57 6.86 -14.92
CA GLY A 80 23.62 8.21 -15.47
C GLY A 80 24.99 8.83 -15.39
N GLU A 81 25.10 10.03 -15.94
CA GLU A 81 26.32 10.80 -15.92
C GLU A 81 26.12 12.06 -15.14
N LEU A 82 27.12 12.43 -14.36
CA LEU A 82 27.06 13.64 -13.57
C LEU A 82 27.12 14.86 -14.49
N GLN A 83 26.13 15.72 -14.33
CA GLN A 83 26.03 16.93 -15.12
C GLN A 83 26.69 18.10 -14.41
N PRO A 84 27.00 19.22 -15.15
CA PRO A 84 27.60 20.38 -14.50
C PRO A 84 26.79 20.94 -13.33
N ASP A 85 25.46 20.78 -13.34
CA ASP A 85 24.62 21.24 -12.26
C ASP A 85 24.60 20.26 -11.10
N LYS A 86 25.45 19.22 -11.15
CA LYS A 86 25.63 18.21 -10.11
C LYS A 86 24.46 17.24 -9.99
N HIS A 87 23.56 17.22 -10.97
CA HIS A 87 22.54 16.19 -11.05
C HIS A 87 23.01 15.10 -12.01
N TYR A 88 22.53 13.88 -11.79
CA TYR A 88 22.79 12.77 -12.71
C TYR A 88 21.69 12.68 -13.73
N LYS A 89 22.05 12.33 -14.95
CA LYS A 89 21.09 12.23 -16.04
C LYS A 89 21.45 11.03 -16.88
N ILE A 90 20.42 10.25 -17.25
CA ILE A 90 20.59 9.11 -18.12
C ILE A 90 20.12 9.51 -19.50
N ASP A 91 20.97 9.28 -20.50
CA ASP A 91 20.61 9.54 -21.88
C ASP A 91 19.53 8.53 -22.30
N PRO A 92 18.33 8.99 -22.69
CA PRO A 92 17.25 8.06 -23.07
C PRO A 92 17.59 7.19 -24.27
N GLN A 93 18.60 7.59 -25.07
CA GLN A 93 18.99 6.80 -26.23
C GLN A 93 20.10 5.80 -25.92
N SER A 94 20.57 5.76 -24.69
CA SER A 94 21.71 4.92 -24.33
C SER A 94 21.24 3.53 -23.90
N GLU A 95 22.16 2.58 -23.97
CA GLU A 95 21.90 1.25 -23.47
C GLU A 95 21.71 1.26 -21.95
N ASN A 96 22.39 2.19 -21.27
CA ASN A 96 22.21 2.33 -19.83
C ASN A 96 20.77 2.68 -19.44
N PHE A 97 20.08 3.41 -20.33
CA PHE A 97 18.67 3.71 -20.07
C PHE A 97 17.85 2.42 -20.04
N ASN A 98 18.14 1.48 -20.93
CA ASN A 98 17.44 0.20 -20.95
C ASN A 98 17.72 -0.60 -19.67
N HIS A 99 18.97 -0.57 -19.21
CA HIS A 99 19.31 -1.23 -17.95
C HIS A 99 18.57 -0.59 -16.78
N TYR A 100 18.49 0.73 -16.76
CA TYR A 100 17.77 1.45 -15.74
C TYR A 100 16.30 1.06 -15.74
N ILE A 101 15.66 1.05 -16.91
CA ILE A 101 14.24 0.70 -17.00
C ILE A 101 14.01 -0.74 -16.53
N ASN A 102 14.90 -1.65 -16.89
CA ASN A 102 14.76 -3.05 -16.46
C ASN A 102 14.85 -3.17 -14.94
N ASP A 103 15.81 -2.48 -14.32
CA ASP A 103 15.97 -2.55 -12.88
C ASP A 103 14.77 -1.93 -12.15
N ILE A 104 14.28 -0.80 -12.66
CA ILE A 104 13.14 -0.13 -12.05
C ILE A 104 11.88 -0.99 -12.19
N THR A 105 11.68 -1.60 -13.36
CA THR A 105 10.53 -2.44 -13.60
C THR A 105 10.54 -3.66 -12.66
N GLU A 106 11.71 -4.22 -12.43
CA GLU A 106 11.82 -5.35 -11.52
C GLU A 106 11.37 -4.96 -10.11
N ILE A 107 11.82 -3.81 -9.63
CA ILE A 107 11.45 -3.34 -8.30
C ILE A 107 9.94 -3.02 -8.24
N MET A 108 9.43 -2.36 -9.27
CA MET A 108 8.02 -1.97 -9.28
C MET A 108 7.07 -3.16 -9.31
N ASN A 109 7.53 -4.30 -9.81
CA ASN A 109 6.71 -5.50 -9.85
C ASN A 109 6.78 -6.34 -8.59
N LYS A 110 7.57 -5.91 -7.59
CA LYS A 110 7.65 -6.67 -6.36
C LYS A 110 6.32 -6.66 -5.62
N GLU A 111 5.98 -7.81 -5.07
CA GLU A 111 4.78 -7.94 -4.23
C GLU A 111 5.14 -7.52 -2.82
N ILE A 112 4.40 -6.56 -2.30
CA ILE A 112 4.63 -6.01 -0.97
C ILE A 112 3.53 -6.51 -0.05
N THR A 113 3.89 -6.98 1.13
CA THR A 113 2.92 -7.37 2.14
C THR A 113 2.75 -6.23 3.13
N LEU A 114 1.51 -5.78 3.30
CA LEU A 114 1.20 -4.71 4.25
C LEU A 114 0.56 -5.33 5.47
N SER A 115 1.24 -5.24 6.61
CA SER A 115 0.74 -5.84 7.83
C SER A 115 -0.32 -5.00 8.52
N ASN A 116 -0.43 -3.73 8.18
CA ASN A 116 -1.42 -2.81 8.77
C ASN A 116 -2.59 -2.52 7.84
N LEU A 117 -2.77 -3.35 6.81
CA LEU A 117 -3.84 -3.13 5.85
C LEU A 117 -5.20 -3.36 6.50
N PHE A 118 -6.15 -2.50 6.22
CA PHE A 118 -7.53 -2.63 6.66
C PHE A 118 -8.41 -1.99 5.61
N LYS A 119 -9.73 -2.12 5.77
CA LYS A 119 -10.66 -1.60 4.77
C LYS A 119 -11.52 -0.49 5.38
N LEU A 120 -11.59 0.63 4.67
CA LEU A 120 -12.53 1.70 4.98
C LEU A 120 -13.84 1.38 4.29
N THR A 121 -14.93 1.38 5.06
CA THR A 121 -16.24 1.07 4.53
C THR A 121 -17.03 2.36 4.33
N GLN A 122 -18.16 2.25 3.65
CA GLN A 122 -19.02 3.41 3.46
C GLN A 122 -19.40 4.04 4.80
N SER A 123 -19.64 3.19 5.81
CA SER A 123 -20.00 3.66 7.14
C SER A 123 -18.89 4.52 7.75
N ASP A 124 -17.64 4.17 7.49
CA ASP A 124 -16.52 4.94 8.03
C ASP A 124 -16.47 6.34 7.46
N PHE A 125 -16.98 6.53 6.25
CA PHE A 125 -16.96 7.85 5.61
C PHE A 125 -18.12 8.72 6.04
N GLU A 126 -19.10 8.20 6.77
CA GLU A 126 -20.29 8.97 7.10
C GLU A 126 -20.02 10.13 8.02
N THR A 127 -18.96 10.06 8.81
CA THR A 127 -18.61 11.15 9.71
C THR A 127 -17.61 12.12 9.10
N VAL A 128 -17.16 11.88 7.87
CA VAL A 128 -16.16 12.73 7.22
C VAL A 128 -16.84 14.01 6.73
N LYS A 129 -16.23 15.14 7.04
CA LYS A 129 -16.84 16.44 6.74
C LYS A 129 -16.50 16.98 5.37
N ASN A 130 -15.31 16.65 4.89
CA ASN A 130 -14.79 17.28 3.67
C ASN A 130 -14.60 16.28 2.53
N ILE A 131 -15.48 15.27 2.47
CA ILE A 131 -15.36 14.24 1.44
C ILE A 131 -15.48 14.84 0.04
N ASP A 132 -16.20 15.97 -0.10
CA ASP A 132 -16.38 16.60 -1.40
C ASP A 132 -15.12 17.26 -1.91
N GLU A 133 -14.11 17.42 -1.04
CA GLU A 133 -12.88 18.08 -1.43
C GLU A 133 -11.92 17.15 -2.16
N ILE A 134 -12.21 15.85 -2.19
CA ILE A 134 -11.34 14.94 -2.91
C ILE A 134 -12.01 14.53 -4.21
N ASN A 135 -11.15 14.18 -5.18
CA ASN A 135 -11.64 13.64 -6.43
C ASN A 135 -12.26 12.28 -6.17
N PRO A 136 -13.49 12.03 -6.63
CA PRO A 136 -14.10 10.70 -6.39
C PRO A 136 -13.28 9.54 -6.89
N SER A 137 -12.41 9.75 -7.88
CA SER A 137 -11.56 8.66 -8.37
C SER A 137 -10.56 8.18 -7.34
N ILE A 138 -10.30 8.98 -6.30
CA ILE A 138 -9.38 8.58 -5.23
C ILE A 138 -9.89 7.33 -4.52
N ILE A 139 -11.20 7.25 -4.32
CA ILE A 139 -11.79 6.10 -3.67
C ILE A 139 -11.56 4.84 -4.48
N ASN A 140 -11.64 4.97 -5.81
CA ASN A 140 -11.41 3.81 -6.67
C ASN A 140 -9.94 3.45 -6.80
N SER A 141 -9.06 4.45 -6.84
CA SER A 141 -7.63 4.17 -7.01
C SER A 141 -7.04 3.53 -5.75
N CYS A 142 -7.59 3.85 -4.59
CA CYS A 142 -7.11 3.28 -3.33
C CYS A 142 -7.91 2.04 -2.94
N TYR A 143 -8.17 1.16 -3.92
CA TYR A 143 -9.03 0.00 -3.73
C TYR A 143 -8.52 -0.96 -2.66
N TYR A 144 -7.22 -0.92 -2.39
CA TYR A 144 -6.62 -1.83 -1.41
C TYR A 144 -6.98 -1.43 0.03
N VAL A 145 -7.44 -0.20 0.24
CA VAL A 145 -7.81 0.26 1.57
C VAL A 145 -9.28 0.68 1.65
N VAL A 146 -9.97 0.75 0.51
CA VAL A 146 -11.36 1.21 0.51
C VAL A 146 -12.25 0.09 -0.01
N ASP A 147 -13.25 -0.27 0.78
CA ASP A 147 -14.28 -1.21 0.35
C ASP A 147 -15.62 -0.49 0.56
N TYR A 148 -15.95 0.37 -0.38
CA TYR A 148 -17.07 1.28 -0.22
C TYR A 148 -18.41 0.57 -0.29
N ASP A 149 -18.43 -0.64 -0.85
CA ASP A 149 -19.66 -1.40 -0.97
C ASP A 149 -19.96 -2.25 0.26
N SER A 150 -19.10 -2.25 1.25
CA SER A 150 -19.30 -3.00 2.48
C SER A 150 -20.15 -2.26 3.50
#